data_a4f8707e24b8bb17a5d8bb2a2eacbf83
#
_entry.id   a4f8707e24b8bb17a5d8bb2a2eacbf83
#
_cell.length_a   1.000
_cell.length_b   1.000
_cell.length_c   1.000
_cell.angle_alpha   90.00
_cell.angle_beta   90.00
_cell.angle_gamma   90.00
#
_symmetry.space_group_name_H-M   'P 1'
#
loop_
_entity.id
_entity.type
_entity.pdbx_description
1 polymer ?
#
loop_
_entity_poly.entity_id
_entity_poly.type
_entity_poly.pdbx_seq_one_letter_code
_entity_poly.pdbx_strand_id
1 'polypeptide(L)'
;MTSPIPLPRATPRRRPIAFATLAALLFVLPVAAGCSKNSSSEAPAAGPDPVIARVNGVDIKQSDLALAEEDVGADMQAASPEAKREHLISYLADIIMVTQAADKKKLADNPDFKRRLAFLRNKLLMGYELQDEAKAALTEDALHQTYNDAVKSMGGQEEVHARHILVESEDEAKALLDQLKGGADFAALAKEKSKDPGAAEGGDLGFFTKDQMVPEFADVAFKMYPGQLSNPVKTQFGWHIIKVEDKRTKQPPEFEKVKDQIEAFLARKAQTDFITKLRQSAKVERLDKPAEPKPPEQK
;
A
#
# COMPACT_ATOMS: atom_id res chain seq x y z
N MET A 1 -19.09 27.93 -51.78
CA MET A 1 -19.83 26.81 -51.16
C MET A 1 -18.89 25.66 -50.99
N THR A 2 -18.19 25.57 -49.88
CA THR A 2 -17.27 24.48 -49.53
C THR A 2 -17.63 24.03 -48.10
N SER A 3 -18.21 22.83 -48.04
CA SER A 3 -18.59 22.19 -46.76
C SER A 3 -17.35 21.75 -45.97
N PRO A 4 -17.33 21.86 -44.63
CA PRO A 4 -16.25 21.36 -43.81
C PRO A 4 -16.36 19.85 -43.58
N ILE A 5 -15.22 19.18 -43.69
CA ILE A 5 -15.00 17.75 -43.43
C ILE A 5 -15.06 17.52 -41.90
N PRO A 6 -15.80 16.53 -41.37
CA PRO A 6 -15.79 16.23 -39.92
C PRO A 6 -14.57 15.41 -39.51
N LEU A 7 -13.90 15.83 -38.45
CA LEU A 7 -12.81 15.11 -37.78
C LEU A 7 -13.32 13.85 -37.04
N PRO A 8 -12.57 12.75 -37.04
CA PRO A 8 -12.97 11.52 -36.34
C PRO A 8 -12.79 11.65 -34.83
N ARG A 9 -13.84 11.28 -34.07
CA ARG A 9 -13.83 11.18 -32.61
C ARG A 9 -12.89 10.05 -32.18
N ALA A 10 -11.89 10.38 -31.38
CA ALA A 10 -11.02 9.41 -30.71
C ALA A 10 -11.78 8.71 -29.57
N THR A 11 -11.93 7.39 -29.66
CA THR A 11 -12.41 6.53 -28.59
C THR A 11 -11.25 6.22 -27.62
N PRO A 12 -11.45 6.27 -26.29
CA PRO A 12 -10.40 5.86 -25.36
C PRO A 12 -10.23 4.35 -25.35
N ARG A 13 -9.10 3.86 -25.84
CA ARG A 13 -8.68 2.46 -25.72
C ARG A 13 -8.35 2.18 -24.24
N ARG A 14 -9.19 1.41 -23.58
CA ARG A 14 -8.86 0.75 -22.31
C ARG A 14 -7.76 -0.29 -22.57
N ARG A 15 -6.59 -0.10 -21.94
CA ARG A 15 -5.52 -1.10 -21.90
C ARG A 15 -5.86 -2.14 -20.83
N PRO A 16 -5.79 -3.45 -21.11
CA PRO A 16 -5.89 -4.47 -20.08
C PRO A 16 -4.58 -4.49 -19.27
N ILE A 17 -4.72 -4.50 -17.94
CA ILE A 17 -3.63 -4.72 -17.00
C ILE A 17 -3.33 -6.22 -17.04
N ALA A 18 -2.20 -6.59 -17.63
CA ALA A 18 -1.71 -7.96 -17.60
C ALA A 18 -1.09 -8.25 -16.23
N PHE A 19 -1.70 -9.15 -15.48
CA PHE A 19 -1.07 -9.76 -14.30
C PHE A 19 0.02 -10.72 -14.79
N ALA A 20 1.29 -10.36 -14.56
CA ALA A 20 2.41 -11.27 -14.78
C ALA A 20 2.53 -12.18 -13.55
N THR A 21 2.18 -13.44 -13.72
CA THR A 21 2.48 -14.51 -12.77
C THR A 21 3.97 -14.82 -12.82
N LEU A 22 4.67 -14.53 -11.72
CA LEU A 22 6.09 -14.87 -11.53
C LEU A 22 6.16 -16.30 -10.97
N ALA A 23 6.63 -17.23 -11.80
CA ALA A 23 6.93 -18.60 -11.40
C ALA A 23 8.19 -18.61 -10.52
N ALA A 24 8.08 -19.11 -9.31
CA ALA A 24 9.20 -19.32 -8.39
C ALA A 24 10.01 -20.56 -8.78
N LEU A 25 11.24 -20.36 -9.23
CA LEU A 25 12.25 -21.42 -9.33
C LEU A 25 12.95 -21.56 -7.96
N LEU A 26 12.76 -22.69 -7.32
CA LEU A 26 13.49 -23.11 -6.13
C LEU A 26 14.95 -23.44 -6.50
N PHE A 27 15.87 -22.57 -6.09
CA PHE A 27 17.30 -22.92 -5.98
C PHE A 27 17.66 -23.10 -4.51
N VAL A 28 17.94 -24.35 -4.15
CA VAL A 28 18.48 -24.71 -2.84
C VAL A 28 19.98 -24.46 -2.89
N LEU A 29 20.51 -23.53 -2.07
CA LEU A 29 21.93 -23.40 -1.76
C LEU A 29 22.15 -23.40 -0.25
N PRO A 30 23.28 -23.94 0.24
CA PRO A 30 23.48 -24.28 1.64
C PRO A 30 23.69 -23.05 2.53
N VAL A 31 23.08 -23.10 3.71
CA VAL A 31 23.25 -22.14 4.80
C VAL A 31 24.66 -22.21 5.34
N ALA A 32 25.45 -21.19 5.09
CA ALA A 32 26.62 -20.85 5.90
C ALA A 32 26.15 -19.89 7.00
N ALA A 33 26.21 -20.33 8.25
CA ALA A 33 25.90 -19.52 9.42
C ALA A 33 26.95 -18.39 9.55
N GLY A 34 26.59 -17.20 9.07
CA GLY A 34 27.32 -15.97 9.33
C GLY A 34 26.45 -15.11 10.26
N CYS A 35 26.92 -14.89 11.49
CA CYS A 35 26.34 -13.92 12.40
C CYS A 35 26.38 -12.52 11.78
N SER A 36 25.29 -12.11 11.17
CA SER A 36 25.08 -10.71 10.79
C SER A 36 24.58 -9.97 12.02
N LYS A 37 25.45 -9.16 12.60
CA LYS A 37 25.08 -8.17 13.61
C LYS A 37 24.07 -7.23 12.95
N ASN A 38 22.86 -7.20 13.50
CA ASN A 38 21.88 -6.14 13.26
C ASN A 38 22.56 -4.79 13.54
N SER A 39 22.87 -4.06 12.50
CA SER A 39 23.18 -2.64 12.62
C SER A 39 21.85 -1.90 12.69
N SER A 40 21.29 -1.79 13.90
CA SER A 40 20.38 -0.69 14.22
C SER A 40 21.07 0.59 13.77
N SER A 41 20.48 1.32 12.84
CA SER A 41 20.91 2.67 12.49
C SER A 41 20.56 3.59 13.66
N GLU A 42 21.39 3.54 14.68
CA GLU A 42 21.45 4.55 15.72
C GLU A 42 21.80 5.87 15.01
N ALA A 43 20.96 6.88 15.16
CA ALA A 43 21.28 8.23 14.69
C ALA A 43 22.68 8.59 15.23
N PRO A 44 23.60 9.12 14.40
CA PRO A 44 24.94 9.38 14.87
C PRO A 44 24.87 10.35 16.04
N ALA A 45 25.40 9.90 17.20
CA ALA A 45 25.63 10.75 18.35
C ALA A 45 26.36 12.02 17.90
N ALA A 46 25.89 13.19 18.36
CA ALA A 46 26.40 14.51 17.99
C ALA A 46 27.87 14.67 18.34
N GLY A 47 28.74 14.11 17.51
CA GLY A 47 30.18 14.44 17.42
C GLY A 47 30.35 15.72 16.61
N PRO A 48 31.54 16.37 16.67
CA PRO A 48 31.79 17.54 15.85
C PRO A 48 31.64 17.18 14.37
N ASP A 49 30.79 17.95 13.65
CA ASP A 49 30.57 17.79 12.21
C ASP A 49 31.83 18.25 11.45
N PRO A 50 32.66 17.32 10.96
CA PRO A 50 34.00 17.66 10.46
C PRO A 50 33.89 18.41 9.14
N VAL A 51 34.75 19.43 8.99
CA VAL A 51 34.97 20.10 7.71
C VAL A 51 35.76 19.17 6.79
N ILE A 52 35.23 18.89 5.61
CA ILE A 52 35.77 17.93 4.63
C ILE A 52 36.40 18.64 3.41
N ALA A 53 35.95 19.87 3.12
CA ALA A 53 36.46 20.71 2.05
C ALA A 53 36.21 22.18 2.37
N ARG A 54 36.87 23.09 1.61
CA ARG A 54 36.66 24.55 1.72
C ARG A 54 36.70 25.19 0.34
N VAL A 55 35.71 26.02 0.04
CA VAL A 55 35.58 26.73 -1.23
C VAL A 55 35.46 28.23 -0.96
N ASN A 56 36.46 29.01 -1.40
CA ASN A 56 36.51 30.46 -1.20
C ASN A 56 36.26 30.91 0.26
N GLY A 57 36.76 30.12 1.23
CA GLY A 57 36.58 30.40 2.66
C GLY A 57 35.32 29.85 3.29
N VAL A 58 34.38 29.24 2.51
CA VAL A 58 33.16 28.58 3.00
C VAL A 58 33.47 27.10 3.21
N ASP A 59 33.19 26.60 4.40
CA ASP A 59 33.39 25.19 4.77
C ASP A 59 32.28 24.32 4.19
N ILE A 60 32.66 23.15 3.68
CA ILE A 60 31.79 22.01 3.38
C ILE A 60 31.98 21.00 4.50
N LYS A 61 30.91 20.60 5.15
CA LYS A 61 30.95 19.68 6.28
C LYS A 61 30.48 18.27 5.87
N GLN A 62 30.77 17.30 6.72
CA GLN A 62 30.33 15.91 6.48
C GLN A 62 28.82 15.80 6.38
N SER A 63 28.04 16.56 7.18
CA SER A 63 26.59 16.59 7.14
C SER A 63 26.03 17.13 5.82
N ASP A 64 26.74 18.04 5.13
CA ASP A 64 26.32 18.61 3.86
C ASP A 64 26.27 17.56 2.75
N LEU A 65 27.11 16.49 2.85
CA LEU A 65 27.09 15.38 1.90
C LEU A 65 25.73 14.65 1.93
N ALA A 66 25.12 14.47 3.11
CA ALA A 66 23.82 13.82 3.23
C ALA A 66 22.74 14.63 2.51
N LEU A 67 22.74 15.96 2.66
CA LEU A 67 21.81 16.85 1.96
C LEU A 67 22.02 16.81 0.45
N ALA A 68 23.28 16.81 -0.01
CA ALA A 68 23.58 16.69 -1.43
C ALA A 68 23.18 15.31 -1.99
N GLU A 69 23.32 14.25 -1.19
CA GLU A 69 22.88 12.90 -1.57
C GLU A 69 21.37 12.80 -1.72
N GLU A 70 20.59 13.46 -0.87
CA GLU A 70 19.13 13.54 -1.01
C GLU A 70 18.73 14.22 -2.32
N ASP A 71 19.49 15.23 -2.78
CA ASP A 71 19.18 16.00 -3.97
C ASP A 71 19.58 15.29 -5.27
N VAL A 72 20.82 14.78 -5.34
CA VAL A 72 21.36 14.22 -6.59
C VAL A 72 21.78 12.74 -6.51
N GLY A 73 21.62 12.09 -5.36
CA GLY A 73 22.10 10.71 -5.14
C GLY A 73 21.45 9.65 -6.00
N ALA A 74 20.21 9.89 -6.45
CA ALA A 74 19.48 8.95 -7.31
C ALA A 74 20.18 8.70 -8.65
N ASP A 75 20.87 9.71 -9.18
CA ASP A 75 21.58 9.63 -10.47
C ASP A 75 22.93 8.89 -10.37
N MET A 76 23.37 8.58 -9.14
CA MET A 76 24.70 8.00 -8.87
C MET A 76 24.66 6.57 -8.29
N GLN A 77 23.58 5.83 -8.48
CA GLN A 77 23.40 4.49 -7.90
C GLN A 77 24.45 3.46 -8.37
N ALA A 78 25.06 3.66 -9.55
CA ALA A 78 26.06 2.76 -10.10
C ALA A 78 27.52 3.19 -9.80
N ALA A 79 27.74 4.31 -9.11
CA ALA A 79 29.08 4.81 -8.79
C ALA A 79 29.69 4.11 -7.58
N SER A 80 31.04 4.01 -7.54
CA SER A 80 31.73 3.56 -6.32
C SER A 80 31.53 4.58 -5.19
N PRO A 81 31.61 4.16 -3.91
CA PRO A 81 31.47 5.07 -2.78
C PRO A 81 32.42 6.28 -2.85
N GLU A 82 33.67 6.08 -3.31
CA GLU A 82 34.67 7.14 -3.47
C GLU A 82 34.25 8.10 -4.58
N ALA A 83 33.87 7.58 -5.75
CA ALA A 83 33.42 8.40 -6.88
C ALA A 83 32.16 9.21 -6.52
N LYS A 84 31.23 8.60 -5.79
CA LYS A 84 30.03 9.26 -5.27
C LYS A 84 30.38 10.41 -4.33
N ARG A 85 31.28 10.16 -3.38
CA ARG A 85 31.76 11.18 -2.44
C ARG A 85 32.39 12.37 -3.15
N GLU A 86 33.30 12.14 -4.09
CA GLU A 86 33.96 13.20 -4.86
C GLU A 86 32.98 14.02 -5.69
N HIS A 87 31.99 13.35 -6.29
CA HIS A 87 30.94 14.03 -7.04
C HIS A 87 30.07 14.93 -6.14
N LEU A 88 29.68 14.44 -4.94
CA LEU A 88 28.93 15.24 -3.98
C LEU A 88 29.72 16.47 -3.48
N ILE A 89 31.02 16.33 -3.22
CA ILE A 89 31.89 17.46 -2.84
C ILE A 89 31.95 18.47 -3.99
N SER A 90 32.10 18.01 -5.23
CA SER A 90 32.13 18.87 -6.41
C SER A 90 30.78 19.61 -6.58
N TYR A 91 29.68 18.91 -6.45
CA TYR A 91 28.36 19.51 -6.52
C TYR A 91 28.12 20.61 -5.47
N LEU A 92 28.52 20.35 -4.22
CA LEU A 92 28.45 21.36 -3.14
C LEU A 92 29.37 22.56 -3.42
N ALA A 93 30.57 22.31 -3.98
CA ALA A 93 31.48 23.37 -4.38
C ALA A 93 30.86 24.27 -5.47
N ASP A 94 30.18 23.67 -6.47
CA ASP A 94 29.48 24.42 -7.53
C ASP A 94 28.33 25.25 -6.94
N ILE A 95 27.54 24.70 -6.01
CA ILE A 95 26.51 25.46 -5.29
C ILE A 95 27.10 26.69 -4.63
N ILE A 96 28.21 26.55 -3.88
CA ILE A 96 28.86 27.67 -3.18
C ILE A 96 29.32 28.74 -4.17
N MET A 97 30.04 28.33 -5.23
CA MET A 97 30.57 29.28 -6.23
C MET A 97 29.44 30.04 -6.95
N VAL A 98 28.42 29.35 -7.38
CA VAL A 98 27.26 29.96 -8.07
C VAL A 98 26.49 30.87 -7.14
N THR A 99 26.28 30.46 -5.87
CA THR A 99 25.61 31.29 -4.86
C THR A 99 26.38 32.59 -4.60
N GLN A 100 27.73 32.53 -4.45
CA GLN A 100 28.52 33.72 -4.28
C GLN A 100 28.44 34.68 -5.50
N ALA A 101 28.31 34.15 -6.71
CA ALA A 101 28.10 34.96 -7.91
C ALA A 101 26.71 35.60 -7.91
N ALA A 102 25.67 34.88 -7.45
CA ALA A 102 24.30 35.36 -7.29
C ALA A 102 24.22 36.48 -6.25
N ASP A 103 24.95 36.36 -5.13
CA ASP A 103 25.01 37.37 -4.06
C ASP A 103 25.59 38.69 -4.55
N LYS A 104 26.65 38.62 -5.35
CA LYS A 104 27.21 39.84 -5.99
C LYS A 104 26.23 40.56 -6.87
N LYS A 105 25.26 39.82 -7.45
CA LYS A 105 24.17 40.37 -8.25
C LYS A 105 22.92 40.74 -7.41
N LYS A 106 22.95 40.53 -6.09
CA LYS A 106 21.86 40.78 -5.17
C LYS A 106 20.57 40.03 -5.55
N LEU A 107 20.70 38.82 -6.09
CA LEU A 107 19.55 38.01 -6.51
C LEU A 107 18.65 37.61 -5.32
N ALA A 108 19.22 37.48 -4.12
CA ALA A 108 18.46 37.24 -2.90
C ALA A 108 17.48 38.37 -2.54
N ASP A 109 17.68 39.58 -3.06
CA ASP A 109 16.76 40.70 -2.85
C ASP A 109 15.52 40.67 -3.74
N ASN A 110 15.51 39.83 -4.76
CA ASN A 110 14.39 39.66 -5.67
C ASN A 110 13.11 39.24 -4.90
N PRO A 111 11.98 39.96 -5.06
CA PRO A 111 10.74 39.63 -4.37
C PRO A 111 10.21 38.25 -4.67
N ASP A 112 10.40 37.70 -5.89
CA ASP A 112 10.00 36.37 -6.26
C ASP A 112 10.85 35.31 -5.52
N PHE A 113 12.17 35.50 -5.46
CA PHE A 113 13.06 34.66 -4.68
C PHE A 113 12.65 34.62 -3.20
N LYS A 114 12.38 35.76 -2.59
CA LYS A 114 11.93 35.85 -1.19
C LYS A 114 10.63 35.10 -0.95
N ARG A 115 9.65 35.21 -1.86
CA ARG A 115 8.38 34.44 -1.77
C ARG A 115 8.64 32.93 -1.86
N ARG A 116 9.45 32.48 -2.82
CA ARG A 116 9.80 31.08 -2.99
C ARG A 116 10.53 30.51 -1.77
N LEU A 117 11.51 31.26 -1.26
CA LEU A 117 12.25 30.88 -0.06
C LEU A 117 11.33 30.73 1.16
N ALA A 118 10.41 31.69 1.37
CA ALA A 118 9.44 31.62 2.45
C ALA A 118 8.51 30.41 2.31
N PHE A 119 8.05 30.10 1.10
CA PHE A 119 7.24 28.91 0.83
C PHE A 119 8.01 27.61 1.11
N LEU A 120 9.25 27.49 0.62
CA LEU A 120 10.08 26.30 0.85
C LEU A 120 10.41 26.12 2.33
N ARG A 121 10.72 27.19 3.04
CA ARG A 121 10.91 27.15 4.50
C ARG A 121 9.65 26.61 5.22
N ASN A 122 8.47 27.13 4.88
CA ASN A 122 7.23 26.67 5.50
C ASN A 122 6.93 25.20 5.16
N LYS A 123 7.20 24.77 3.94
CA LYS A 123 7.05 23.38 3.52
C LYS A 123 7.98 22.44 4.31
N LEU A 124 9.24 22.85 4.51
CA LEU A 124 10.21 22.08 5.32
C LEU A 124 9.73 21.98 6.77
N LEU A 125 9.34 23.10 7.40
CA LEU A 125 8.83 23.11 8.77
C LEU A 125 7.60 22.22 8.93
N MET A 126 6.68 22.25 7.96
CA MET A 126 5.53 21.34 7.96
C MET A 126 5.98 19.87 7.89
N GLY A 127 6.98 19.55 7.07
CA GLY A 127 7.50 18.18 6.95
C GLY A 127 8.10 17.69 8.28
N TYR A 128 8.94 18.48 8.91
CA TYR A 128 9.56 18.15 10.21
C TYR A 128 8.50 17.96 11.30
N GLU A 129 7.55 18.88 11.42
CA GLU A 129 6.47 18.79 12.43
C GLU A 129 5.64 17.53 12.23
N LEU A 130 5.23 17.23 10.99
CA LEU A 130 4.46 16.01 10.70
C LEU A 130 5.27 14.72 10.93
N GLN A 131 6.59 14.77 10.77
CA GLN A 131 7.47 13.65 11.08
C GLN A 131 7.58 13.44 12.60
N ASP A 132 7.68 14.51 13.37
CA ASP A 132 7.75 14.42 14.83
C ASP A 132 6.43 13.91 15.41
N GLU A 133 5.29 14.37 14.93
CA GLU A 133 3.97 13.84 15.29
C GLU A 133 3.82 12.35 14.94
N ALA A 134 4.28 11.94 13.76
CA ALA A 134 4.30 10.53 13.37
C ALA A 134 5.16 9.69 14.32
N LYS A 135 6.38 10.16 14.62
CA LYS A 135 7.30 9.49 15.54
C LYS A 135 6.73 9.35 16.96
N ALA A 136 6.11 10.39 17.46
CA ALA A 136 5.51 10.39 18.80
C ALA A 136 4.38 9.37 18.93
N ALA A 137 3.69 9.05 17.81
CA ALA A 137 2.61 8.07 17.79
C ALA A 137 3.10 6.60 17.74
N LEU A 138 4.36 6.36 17.39
CA LEU A 138 4.91 5.01 17.21
C LEU A 138 5.48 4.45 18.52
N THR A 139 4.64 4.34 19.54
CA THR A 139 5.01 3.67 20.79
C THR A 139 4.65 2.19 20.73
N GLU A 140 5.41 1.32 21.41
CA GLU A 140 5.12 -0.12 21.46
C GLU A 140 3.68 -0.39 21.95
N ASP A 141 3.20 0.37 22.94
CA ASP A 141 1.83 0.26 23.44
C ASP A 141 0.79 0.58 22.35
N ALA A 142 1.00 1.65 21.57
CA ALA A 142 0.09 2.02 20.49
C ALA A 142 0.09 0.99 19.35
N LEU A 143 1.25 0.44 19.03
CA LEU A 143 1.39 -0.63 18.04
C LEU A 143 0.62 -1.88 18.48
N HIS A 144 0.86 -2.36 19.69
CA HIS A 144 0.16 -3.53 20.22
C HIS A 144 -1.34 -3.29 20.43
N GLN A 145 -1.74 -2.11 20.87
CA GLN A 145 -3.15 -1.77 20.99
C GLN A 145 -3.85 -1.79 19.64
N THR A 146 -3.24 -1.17 18.62
CA THR A 146 -3.79 -1.16 17.25
C THR A 146 -3.92 -2.58 16.69
N TYR A 147 -2.91 -3.42 16.89
CA TYR A 147 -2.96 -4.83 16.50
C TYR A 147 -4.10 -5.56 17.22
N ASN A 148 -4.19 -5.42 18.55
CA ASN A 148 -5.22 -6.09 19.35
C ASN A 148 -6.63 -5.66 18.97
N ASP A 149 -6.83 -4.38 18.64
CA ASP A 149 -8.12 -3.85 18.21
C ASP A 149 -8.49 -4.37 16.81
N ALA A 150 -7.51 -4.49 15.91
CA ALA A 150 -7.71 -5.12 14.61
C ALA A 150 -8.06 -6.61 14.74
N VAL A 151 -7.35 -7.35 15.59
CA VAL A 151 -7.64 -8.76 15.88
C VAL A 151 -9.03 -8.94 16.48
N LYS A 152 -9.43 -8.09 17.41
CA LYS A 152 -10.80 -8.11 17.97
C LYS A 152 -11.86 -7.84 16.90
N SER A 153 -11.60 -6.90 15.98
CA SER A 153 -12.53 -6.58 14.90
C SER A 153 -12.64 -7.71 13.87
N MET A 154 -11.59 -8.49 13.66
CA MET A 154 -11.63 -9.72 12.84
C MET A 154 -12.51 -10.80 13.47
N GLY A 155 -12.75 -10.73 14.78
CA GLY A 155 -13.81 -11.33 15.56
C GLY A 155 -14.08 -12.80 15.30
N GLY A 156 -13.06 -13.67 15.29
CA GLY A 156 -13.31 -15.10 15.14
C GLY A 156 -14.06 -15.46 13.85
N GLN A 157 -13.79 -14.74 12.75
CA GLN A 157 -14.39 -15.05 11.45
C GLN A 157 -14.20 -16.54 11.15
N GLU A 158 -15.30 -17.22 10.93
CA GLU A 158 -15.29 -18.61 10.47
C GLU A 158 -14.79 -18.63 9.02
N GLU A 159 -13.86 -19.51 8.73
CA GLU A 159 -13.44 -19.89 7.38
C GLU A 159 -13.93 -21.30 7.08
N VAL A 160 -14.48 -21.48 5.90
CA VAL A 160 -14.93 -22.76 5.37
C VAL A 160 -14.00 -23.19 4.25
N HIS A 161 -13.47 -24.40 4.33
CA HIS A 161 -12.81 -25.06 3.20
C HIS A 161 -13.85 -25.93 2.49
N ALA A 162 -14.08 -25.65 1.23
CA ALA A 162 -15.06 -26.43 0.45
C ALA A 162 -14.55 -26.72 -0.96
N ARG A 163 -15.15 -27.76 -1.55
CA ARG A 163 -15.12 -28.03 -2.99
C ARG A 163 -16.47 -27.77 -3.59
N HIS A 164 -16.52 -27.38 -4.85
CA HIS A 164 -17.78 -27.26 -5.57
C HIS A 164 -17.73 -27.82 -6.99
N ILE A 165 -18.91 -28.15 -7.51
CA ILE A 165 -19.14 -28.48 -8.91
C ILE A 165 -20.17 -27.49 -9.41
N LEU A 166 -19.86 -26.75 -10.49
CA LEU A 166 -20.76 -25.81 -11.15
C LEU A 166 -21.25 -26.40 -12.47
N VAL A 167 -22.57 -26.41 -12.66
CA VAL A 167 -23.22 -26.87 -13.88
C VAL A 167 -24.34 -25.89 -14.30
N GLU A 168 -24.87 -26.07 -15.52
CA GLU A 168 -25.83 -25.12 -16.11
C GLU A 168 -27.28 -25.36 -15.65
N SER A 169 -27.62 -26.63 -15.34
CA SER A 169 -29.01 -26.99 -15.01
C SER A 169 -29.14 -27.68 -13.65
N GLU A 170 -30.32 -27.54 -13.05
CA GLU A 170 -30.67 -28.20 -11.78
C GLU A 170 -30.67 -29.73 -11.92
N ASP A 171 -31.15 -30.22 -13.07
CA ASP A 171 -31.26 -31.66 -13.31
C ASP A 171 -29.86 -32.31 -13.43
N GLU A 172 -28.92 -31.62 -14.07
CA GLU A 172 -27.51 -32.03 -14.09
C GLU A 172 -26.91 -32.06 -12.69
N ALA A 173 -27.16 -31.02 -11.90
CA ALA A 173 -26.69 -30.96 -10.51
C ALA A 173 -27.29 -32.10 -9.65
N LYS A 174 -28.58 -32.42 -9.81
CA LYS A 174 -29.20 -33.51 -9.10
C LYS A 174 -28.60 -34.86 -9.50
N ALA A 175 -28.38 -35.10 -10.80
CA ALA A 175 -27.77 -36.33 -11.29
C ALA A 175 -26.33 -36.54 -10.75
N LEU A 176 -25.54 -35.45 -10.64
CA LEU A 176 -24.21 -35.50 -10.04
C LEU A 176 -24.27 -35.72 -8.52
N LEU A 177 -25.24 -35.09 -7.84
CA LEU A 177 -25.43 -35.31 -6.41
C LEU A 177 -25.76 -36.79 -6.09
N ASP A 178 -26.58 -37.42 -6.93
CA ASP A 178 -26.91 -38.86 -6.75
C ASP A 178 -25.67 -39.77 -6.95
N GLN A 179 -24.80 -39.42 -7.92
CA GLN A 179 -23.53 -40.12 -8.10
C GLN A 179 -22.61 -39.91 -6.87
N LEU A 180 -22.53 -38.71 -6.34
CA LEU A 180 -21.73 -38.44 -5.14
C LEU A 180 -22.25 -39.16 -3.91
N LYS A 181 -23.57 -39.24 -3.74
CA LYS A 181 -24.21 -40.05 -2.69
C LYS A 181 -23.98 -41.56 -2.88
N GLY A 182 -23.80 -42.00 -4.11
CA GLY A 182 -23.42 -43.35 -4.47
C GLY A 182 -21.94 -43.68 -4.26
N GLY A 183 -21.14 -42.70 -3.79
CA GLY A 183 -19.72 -42.89 -3.47
C GLY A 183 -18.74 -42.50 -4.58
N ALA A 184 -19.21 -41.80 -5.62
CA ALA A 184 -18.31 -41.27 -6.63
C ALA A 184 -17.32 -40.26 -6.03
N ASP A 185 -16.11 -40.19 -6.57
CA ASP A 185 -15.09 -39.22 -6.14
C ASP A 185 -15.47 -37.82 -6.58
N PHE A 186 -15.53 -36.91 -5.62
CA PHE A 186 -15.95 -35.52 -5.85
C PHE A 186 -14.98 -34.78 -6.78
N ALA A 187 -13.68 -34.94 -6.56
CA ALA A 187 -12.66 -34.23 -7.34
C ALA A 187 -12.63 -34.73 -8.80
N ALA A 188 -12.83 -36.05 -9.02
CA ALA A 188 -12.92 -36.63 -10.36
C ALA A 188 -14.14 -36.07 -11.10
N LEU A 189 -15.32 -36.04 -10.46
CA LEU A 189 -16.55 -35.47 -11.06
C LEU A 189 -16.41 -33.97 -11.32
N ALA A 190 -15.78 -33.23 -10.41
CA ALA A 190 -15.51 -31.81 -10.62
C ALA A 190 -14.63 -31.57 -11.86
N LYS A 191 -13.55 -32.34 -12.01
CA LYS A 191 -12.66 -32.26 -13.20
C LYS A 191 -13.37 -32.55 -14.50
N GLU A 192 -14.30 -33.52 -14.47
CA GLU A 192 -14.99 -33.98 -15.69
C GLU A 192 -16.17 -33.09 -16.05
N LYS A 193 -16.94 -32.63 -15.09
CA LYS A 193 -18.27 -32.03 -15.29
C LYS A 193 -18.40 -30.57 -14.91
N SER A 194 -17.51 -30.03 -14.04
CA SER A 194 -17.65 -28.66 -13.60
C SER A 194 -17.29 -27.66 -14.69
N LYS A 195 -18.09 -26.60 -14.77
CA LYS A 195 -17.86 -25.44 -15.64
C LYS A 195 -17.04 -24.33 -14.94
N ASP A 196 -16.68 -24.55 -13.69
CA ASP A 196 -15.87 -23.62 -12.93
C ASP A 196 -14.40 -23.64 -13.41
N PRO A 197 -13.71 -22.49 -13.47
CA PRO A 197 -12.27 -22.45 -13.81
C PRO A 197 -11.38 -23.33 -12.91
N GLY A 198 -11.75 -23.52 -11.64
CA GLY A 198 -11.07 -24.40 -10.69
C GLY A 198 -11.37 -25.89 -10.85
N ALA A 199 -12.13 -26.30 -11.89
CA ALA A 199 -12.48 -27.70 -12.14
C ALA A 199 -11.25 -28.62 -12.24
N ALA A 200 -10.15 -28.15 -12.85
CA ALA A 200 -8.90 -28.91 -13.01
C ALA A 200 -8.28 -29.31 -11.65
N GLU A 201 -8.55 -28.55 -10.62
CA GLU A 201 -8.07 -28.80 -9.25
C GLU A 201 -9.10 -29.54 -8.38
N GLY A 202 -10.11 -30.15 -9.05
CA GLY A 202 -11.15 -30.92 -8.37
C GLY A 202 -12.17 -30.05 -7.65
N GLY A 203 -12.35 -28.82 -8.13
CA GLY A 203 -13.30 -27.84 -7.59
C GLY A 203 -12.92 -27.28 -6.21
N ASP A 204 -11.65 -27.38 -5.82
CA ASP A 204 -11.15 -26.92 -4.52
C ASP A 204 -11.10 -25.40 -4.46
N LEU A 205 -11.81 -24.81 -3.48
CA LEU A 205 -11.85 -23.37 -3.24
C LEU A 205 -10.89 -22.89 -2.15
N GLY A 206 -10.23 -23.81 -1.45
CA GLY A 206 -9.46 -23.53 -0.25
C GLY A 206 -10.36 -23.00 0.89
N PHE A 207 -9.73 -22.34 1.87
CA PHE A 207 -10.46 -21.67 2.95
C PHE A 207 -10.91 -20.28 2.51
N PHE A 208 -12.18 -19.97 2.74
CA PHE A 208 -12.78 -18.67 2.43
C PHE A 208 -13.69 -18.19 3.55
N THR A 209 -13.84 -16.87 3.66
CA THR A 209 -14.79 -16.20 4.56
C THR A 209 -16.12 -15.95 3.83
N LYS A 210 -17.18 -15.68 4.61
CA LYS A 210 -18.55 -15.53 4.06
C LYS A 210 -18.66 -14.40 3.04
N ASP A 211 -17.92 -13.31 3.22
CA ASP A 211 -17.91 -12.12 2.37
C ASP A 211 -17.15 -12.29 1.05
N GLN A 212 -16.36 -13.37 0.92
CA GLN A 212 -15.64 -13.69 -0.32
C GLN A 212 -16.49 -14.44 -1.36
N MET A 213 -17.67 -14.90 -0.97
CA MET A 213 -18.54 -15.70 -1.83
C MET A 213 -19.88 -15.00 -2.08
N VAL A 214 -20.55 -15.37 -3.16
CA VAL A 214 -21.91 -14.89 -3.40
C VAL A 214 -22.86 -15.38 -2.29
N PRO A 215 -23.83 -14.55 -1.87
CA PRO A 215 -24.65 -14.82 -0.68
C PRO A 215 -25.31 -16.21 -0.69
N GLU A 216 -25.86 -16.62 -1.82
CA GLU A 216 -26.58 -17.88 -1.95
C GLU A 216 -25.68 -19.10 -1.71
N PHE A 217 -24.44 -19.04 -2.16
CA PHE A 217 -23.41 -20.07 -1.93
C PHE A 217 -22.95 -20.06 -0.47
N ALA A 218 -22.59 -18.87 0.02
CA ALA A 218 -22.08 -18.69 1.38
C ALA A 218 -23.10 -19.14 2.44
N ASP A 219 -24.38 -18.75 2.28
CA ASP A 219 -25.45 -19.10 3.24
C ASP A 219 -25.65 -20.60 3.38
N VAL A 220 -25.36 -21.39 2.34
CA VAL A 220 -25.43 -22.83 2.40
C VAL A 220 -24.11 -23.39 2.99
N ALA A 221 -22.96 -23.02 2.45
CA ALA A 221 -21.66 -23.58 2.87
C ALA A 221 -21.38 -23.36 4.36
N PHE A 222 -21.71 -22.16 4.89
CA PHE A 222 -21.47 -21.82 6.29
C PHE A 222 -22.44 -22.51 7.27
N LYS A 223 -23.58 -23.04 6.81
CA LYS A 223 -24.53 -23.82 7.63
C LYS A 223 -24.21 -25.31 7.64
N MET A 224 -23.40 -25.80 6.71
CA MET A 224 -23.05 -27.20 6.58
C MET A 224 -21.93 -27.59 7.56
N TYR A 225 -21.82 -28.88 7.86
CA TYR A 225 -20.72 -29.45 8.64
C TYR A 225 -19.68 -30.10 7.71
N PRO A 226 -18.39 -30.25 8.18
CA PRO A 226 -17.38 -30.98 7.44
C PRO A 226 -17.88 -32.36 6.99
N GLY A 227 -17.56 -32.72 5.75
CA GLY A 227 -17.98 -33.97 5.10
C GLY A 227 -19.37 -33.93 4.45
N GLN A 228 -20.18 -32.88 4.67
CA GLN A 228 -21.51 -32.78 4.08
C GLN A 228 -21.49 -32.36 2.61
N LEU A 229 -22.47 -32.88 1.85
CA LEU A 229 -22.83 -32.46 0.50
C LEU A 229 -24.07 -31.57 0.57
N SER A 230 -24.10 -30.48 -0.19
CA SER A 230 -25.31 -29.65 -0.33
C SER A 230 -26.32 -30.30 -1.27
N ASN A 231 -27.57 -29.87 -1.16
CA ASN A 231 -28.48 -29.93 -2.30
C ASN A 231 -28.01 -28.95 -3.40
N PRO A 232 -28.50 -29.04 -4.64
CA PRO A 232 -28.21 -28.06 -5.67
C PRO A 232 -28.51 -26.62 -5.21
N VAL A 233 -27.53 -25.74 -5.30
CA VAL A 233 -27.60 -24.32 -4.90
C VAL A 233 -27.57 -23.46 -6.16
N LYS A 234 -28.62 -22.66 -6.38
CA LYS A 234 -28.67 -21.75 -7.52
C LYS A 234 -27.99 -20.43 -7.21
N THR A 235 -27.13 -19.97 -8.12
CA THR A 235 -26.54 -18.63 -8.11
C THR A 235 -26.66 -18.00 -9.51
N GLN A 236 -26.16 -16.79 -9.67
CA GLN A 236 -26.10 -16.15 -11.00
C GLN A 236 -25.18 -16.89 -12.01
N PHE A 237 -24.27 -17.75 -11.53
CA PHE A 237 -23.32 -18.50 -12.37
C PHE A 237 -23.88 -19.85 -12.83
N GLY A 238 -24.91 -20.35 -12.20
CA GLY A 238 -25.50 -21.67 -12.47
C GLY A 238 -25.89 -22.40 -11.19
N TRP A 239 -25.79 -23.72 -11.23
CA TRP A 239 -26.13 -24.62 -10.13
C TRP A 239 -24.88 -25.25 -9.54
N HIS A 240 -24.74 -25.16 -8.24
CA HIS A 240 -23.59 -25.65 -7.49
C HIS A 240 -23.96 -26.84 -6.63
N ILE A 241 -23.05 -27.82 -6.57
CA ILE A 241 -23.01 -28.82 -5.51
C ILE A 241 -21.79 -28.47 -4.67
N ILE A 242 -21.97 -28.31 -3.37
CA ILE A 242 -20.94 -27.91 -2.42
C ILE A 242 -20.63 -29.10 -1.52
N LYS A 243 -19.34 -29.36 -1.30
CA LYS A 243 -18.85 -30.27 -0.26
C LYS A 243 -17.98 -29.49 0.69
N VAL A 244 -18.36 -29.39 1.95
CA VAL A 244 -17.52 -28.79 2.98
C VAL A 244 -16.47 -29.81 3.40
N GLU A 245 -15.21 -29.43 3.31
CA GLU A 245 -14.08 -30.29 3.72
C GLU A 245 -13.68 -30.02 5.17
N ASP A 246 -13.61 -28.72 5.55
CA ASP A 246 -13.19 -28.33 6.90
C ASP A 246 -13.77 -26.94 7.26
N LYS A 247 -13.72 -26.62 8.56
CA LYS A 247 -14.08 -25.32 9.12
C LYS A 247 -13.06 -24.93 10.18
N ARG A 248 -12.65 -23.66 10.16
CA ARG A 248 -11.74 -23.13 11.17
C ARG A 248 -12.10 -21.68 11.52
N THR A 249 -11.63 -21.24 12.65
CA THR A 249 -11.58 -19.82 12.97
C THR A 249 -10.34 -19.22 12.32
N LYS A 250 -10.53 -18.15 11.55
CA LYS A 250 -9.43 -17.41 10.92
C LYS A 250 -8.46 -16.92 11.99
N GLN A 251 -7.22 -17.36 11.88
CA GLN A 251 -6.18 -16.87 12.78
C GLN A 251 -5.69 -15.51 12.30
N PRO A 252 -5.55 -14.54 13.19
CA PRO A 252 -4.95 -13.27 12.83
C PRO A 252 -3.48 -13.48 12.43
N PRO A 253 -2.93 -12.65 11.53
CA PRO A 253 -1.51 -12.69 11.23
C PRO A 253 -0.71 -12.37 12.49
N GLU A 254 0.49 -12.94 12.61
CA GLU A 254 1.40 -12.62 13.70
C GLU A 254 1.75 -11.12 13.67
N PHE A 255 1.89 -10.50 14.85
CA PHE A 255 2.19 -9.07 15.00
C PHE A 255 3.38 -8.63 14.15
N GLU A 256 4.49 -9.38 14.18
CA GLU A 256 5.71 -9.07 13.45
C GLU A 256 5.52 -9.02 11.92
N LYS A 257 4.57 -9.79 11.39
CA LYS A 257 4.26 -9.78 9.94
C LYS A 257 3.48 -8.57 9.47
N VAL A 258 2.84 -7.86 10.38
CA VAL A 258 2.00 -6.69 10.08
C VAL A 258 2.50 -5.42 10.77
N LYS A 259 3.59 -5.49 11.52
CA LYS A 259 4.14 -4.36 12.28
C LYS A 259 4.36 -3.14 11.41
N ASP A 260 5.04 -3.26 10.28
CA ASP A 260 5.30 -2.15 9.36
C ASP A 260 4.01 -1.51 8.82
N GLN A 261 2.98 -2.32 8.61
CA GLN A 261 1.67 -1.81 8.16
C GLN A 261 0.97 -1.02 9.26
N ILE A 262 1.09 -1.47 10.51
CA ILE A 262 0.54 -0.78 11.69
C ILE A 262 1.30 0.52 11.92
N GLU A 263 2.62 0.52 11.82
CA GLU A 263 3.46 1.73 11.93
C GLU A 263 3.05 2.76 10.86
N ALA A 264 2.95 2.35 9.60
CA ALA A 264 2.52 3.22 8.52
C ALA A 264 1.08 3.76 8.70
N PHE A 265 0.19 2.96 9.29
CA PHE A 265 -1.17 3.40 9.62
C PHE A 265 -1.16 4.44 10.74
N LEU A 266 -0.47 4.17 11.85
CA LEU A 266 -0.39 5.07 13.00
C LEU A 266 0.27 6.40 12.64
N ALA A 267 1.37 6.36 11.88
CA ALA A 267 2.04 7.56 11.41
C ALA A 267 1.10 8.45 10.58
N ARG A 268 0.41 7.88 9.60
CA ARG A 268 -0.55 8.62 8.78
C ARG A 268 -1.74 9.14 9.58
N LYS A 269 -2.22 8.34 10.53
CA LYS A 269 -3.32 8.73 11.41
C LYS A 269 -2.91 9.92 12.26
N ALA A 270 -1.75 9.89 12.90
CA ALA A 270 -1.24 10.98 13.73
C ALA A 270 -1.11 12.29 12.94
N GLN A 271 -0.51 12.23 11.74
CA GLN A 271 -0.39 13.40 10.85
C GLN A 271 -1.76 13.98 10.47
N THR A 272 -2.72 13.11 10.13
CA THR A 272 -4.07 13.53 9.75
C THR A 272 -4.82 14.15 10.91
N ASP A 273 -4.75 13.53 12.10
CA ASP A 273 -5.40 14.00 13.30
C ASP A 273 -4.82 15.35 13.75
N PHE A 274 -3.49 15.50 13.67
CA PHE A 274 -2.80 16.75 13.97
C PHE A 274 -3.27 17.89 13.04
N ILE A 275 -3.26 17.68 11.73
CA ILE A 275 -3.74 18.67 10.76
C ILE A 275 -5.21 19.00 11.02
N THR A 276 -6.04 18.01 11.32
CA THR A 276 -7.46 18.19 11.60
C THR A 276 -7.67 19.06 12.85
N LYS A 277 -6.92 18.79 13.90
CA LYS A 277 -6.93 19.58 15.14
C LYS A 277 -6.53 21.03 14.89
N LEU A 278 -5.47 21.26 14.13
CA LEU A 278 -5.05 22.62 13.74
C LEU A 278 -6.12 23.35 12.93
N ARG A 279 -6.76 22.67 11.98
CA ARG A 279 -7.84 23.26 11.17
C ARG A 279 -9.06 23.67 12.00
N GLN A 280 -9.40 22.90 13.04
CA GLN A 280 -10.52 23.23 13.93
C GLN A 280 -10.28 24.52 14.73
N SER A 281 -9.02 24.84 15.05
CA SER A 281 -8.64 26.05 15.77
C SER A 281 -8.27 27.21 14.85
N ALA A 282 -8.02 26.96 13.57
CA ALA A 282 -7.59 27.97 12.61
C ALA A 282 -8.78 28.75 12.03
N LYS A 283 -8.66 30.06 11.96
CA LYS A 283 -9.57 30.91 11.18
C LYS A 283 -9.03 31.05 9.76
N VAL A 284 -9.71 30.41 8.80
CA VAL A 284 -9.38 30.55 7.38
C VAL A 284 -10.39 31.49 6.74
N GLU A 285 -9.95 32.68 6.35
CA GLU A 285 -10.76 33.67 5.66
C GLU A 285 -10.37 33.70 4.19
N ARG A 286 -11.31 33.43 3.31
CA ARG A 286 -11.11 33.49 1.86
C ARG A 286 -11.50 34.84 1.34
N LEU A 287 -10.52 35.62 0.86
CA LEU A 287 -10.73 36.97 0.33
C LEU A 287 -11.01 37.00 -1.19
N ASP A 288 -10.90 35.87 -1.85
CA ASP A 288 -11.10 35.66 -3.30
C ASP A 288 -12.54 35.26 -3.66
N LYS A 289 -13.42 35.02 -2.67
CA LYS A 289 -14.84 34.75 -2.88
C LYS A 289 -15.67 35.93 -2.43
N PRO A 290 -16.74 36.31 -3.17
CA PRO A 290 -17.74 37.22 -2.65
C PRO A 290 -18.29 36.68 -1.33
N ALA A 291 -18.57 37.57 -0.36
CA ALA A 291 -19.19 37.17 0.90
C ALA A 291 -20.51 36.44 0.60
N GLU A 292 -20.70 35.26 1.14
CA GLU A 292 -21.98 34.55 1.06
C GLU A 292 -23.06 35.45 1.66
N PRO A 293 -24.23 35.63 0.99
CA PRO A 293 -25.32 36.40 1.55
C PRO A 293 -25.72 35.79 2.89
N LYS A 294 -25.75 36.61 3.95
CA LYS A 294 -26.24 36.21 5.26
C LYS A 294 -27.64 35.60 5.11
N PRO A 295 -27.92 34.47 5.78
CA PRO A 295 -29.28 33.93 5.82
C PRO A 295 -30.25 35.03 6.29
N PRO A 296 -31.44 35.13 5.71
CA PRO A 296 -32.42 36.09 6.15
C PRO A 296 -32.73 35.85 7.64
N GLU A 297 -32.62 36.92 8.45
CA GLU A 297 -33.07 36.90 9.84
C GLU A 297 -34.53 36.52 9.86
N GLN A 298 -34.81 35.35 10.45
CA GLN A 298 -36.18 34.95 10.72
C GLN A 298 -36.74 35.88 11.80
N LYS A 299 -37.73 36.69 11.41
CA LYS A 299 -38.57 37.50 12.31
C LYS A 299 -39.64 36.64 12.95
#